data_9b7af520adfc4b7d03a1c7776a2aba27
#
_entry.id   9b7af520adfc4b7d03a1c7776a2aba27
#
_cell.length_a   1.000
_cell.length_b   1.000
_cell.length_c   1.000
_cell.angle_alpha   90.00
_cell.angle_beta   90.00
_cell.angle_gamma   90.00
#
_symmetry.space_group_name_H-M   'P 1'
#
loop_
_entity.id
_entity.type
_entity.pdbx_description
1 polymer ?
#
loop_
_entity_poly.entity_id
_entity_poly.type
_entity_poly.pdbx_seq_one_letter_code
_entity_poly.pdbx_strand_id
1 'polypeptide(L)'
;SMVYATVVITVLSYLVWLHHFFTMGSGASVNSFFGITTMIISIPTGAKIFNWLFTMFRGRIKFDVPMLWTLGFMVTFVIGGMTGVLLAVPPVDFVLHNSLFLIAHFHNVIIGGVLFGLFAGITYWFPKATGYKLDEFWGKLSFWFWLIGFYFAFMPLYVLGLMGVTRRVSHFEDQSLQIWFQIAAFGAVLIAVGIAAFAIQLIVSFRRREALVDETGDPWDGRTLEWSTSSPPPPYNFAFTPRVHDLDAWWQMKQHGFQRPESGFIPIHMPKGTWAGIVLSGISVVIGFALIWHMWLVAGVS
;
A
#
# COMPACT_ATOMS: atom_id res chain seq x y z
N SER A 1 0.62 6.06 20.77
CA SER A 1 0.33 7.14 19.80
C SER A 1 -0.27 6.63 18.49
N MET A 2 0.26 5.54 17.89
CA MET A 2 -0.22 5.01 16.59
C MET A 2 -1.72 4.67 16.57
N VAL A 3 -2.23 3.97 17.59
CA VAL A 3 -3.66 3.60 17.70
C VAL A 3 -4.53 4.84 17.74
N TYR A 4 -4.22 5.79 18.62
CA TYR A 4 -4.97 7.05 18.71
C TYR A 4 -4.92 7.84 17.41
N ALA A 5 -3.75 7.95 16.77
CA ALA A 5 -3.63 8.61 15.47
C ALA A 5 -4.52 7.95 14.40
N THR A 6 -4.55 6.62 14.36
CA THR A 6 -5.42 5.88 13.42
C THR A 6 -6.90 6.15 13.66
N VAL A 7 -7.36 6.11 14.93
CA VAL A 7 -8.75 6.41 15.27
C VAL A 7 -9.12 7.84 14.89
N VAL A 8 -8.27 8.81 15.23
CA VAL A 8 -8.52 10.23 14.90
C VAL A 8 -8.57 10.45 13.39
N ILE A 9 -7.65 9.86 12.61
CA ILE A 9 -7.67 9.93 11.14
C ILE A 9 -8.97 9.34 10.61
N THR A 10 -9.41 8.18 11.12
CA THR A 10 -10.65 7.53 10.66
C THR A 10 -11.86 8.43 10.86
N VAL A 11 -12.02 9.00 12.05
CA VAL A 11 -13.14 9.91 12.36
C VAL A 11 -13.06 11.19 11.50
N LEU A 12 -11.90 11.82 11.43
CA LEU A 12 -11.72 13.04 10.64
C LEU A 12 -11.98 12.79 9.15
N SER A 13 -11.42 11.70 8.59
CA SER A 13 -11.60 11.38 7.17
C SER A 13 -13.05 11.21 6.78
N TYR A 14 -13.88 10.68 7.67
CA TYR A 14 -15.33 10.61 7.45
C TYR A 14 -16.00 11.99 7.47
N LEU A 15 -15.54 12.88 8.36
CA LEU A 15 -16.18 14.20 8.57
C LEU A 15 -15.76 15.25 7.53
N VAL A 16 -14.63 15.10 6.84
CA VAL A 16 -14.07 16.15 5.97
C VAL A 16 -14.35 15.96 4.48
N TRP A 17 -15.12 14.97 4.09
CA TRP A 17 -15.33 14.59 2.69
C TRP A 17 -15.84 15.76 1.80
N LEU A 18 -16.52 16.73 2.36
CA LEU A 18 -17.01 17.93 1.66
C LEU A 18 -15.91 18.87 1.14
N HIS A 19 -14.62 18.59 1.41
CA HIS A 19 -13.53 19.26 0.72
C HIS A 19 -13.52 19.02 -0.81
N HIS A 20 -14.20 17.98 -1.28
CA HIS A 20 -14.42 17.77 -2.71
C HIS A 20 -15.47 18.70 -3.33
N PHE A 21 -16.13 19.53 -2.53
CA PHE A 21 -17.24 20.39 -2.94
C PHE A 21 -16.92 21.89 -2.83
N PHE A 22 -15.68 22.29 -2.65
CA PHE A 22 -15.28 23.70 -2.51
C PHE A 22 -15.75 24.58 -3.67
N THR A 23 -15.80 24.05 -4.89
CA THR A 23 -16.20 24.78 -6.11
C THR A 23 -17.71 24.72 -6.39
N MET A 24 -18.51 24.11 -5.51
CA MET A 24 -19.95 23.88 -5.74
C MET A 24 -20.86 24.98 -5.18
N GLY A 25 -20.31 26.07 -4.65
CA GLY A 25 -21.10 27.19 -4.15
C GLY A 25 -21.68 27.04 -2.74
N SER A 26 -21.04 26.20 -1.89
CA SER A 26 -21.49 25.98 -0.50
C SER A 26 -21.33 27.20 0.43
N GLY A 27 -20.64 28.24 -0.03
CA GLY A 27 -20.38 29.45 0.74
C GLY A 27 -19.05 29.39 1.55
N ALA A 28 -18.58 30.60 1.92
CA ALA A 28 -17.25 30.76 2.53
C ALA A 28 -17.14 30.06 3.90
N SER A 29 -18.17 30.11 4.73
CA SER A 29 -18.14 29.51 6.07
C SER A 29 -18.04 27.98 6.01
N VAL A 30 -18.79 27.34 5.11
CA VAL A 30 -18.75 25.89 4.90
C VAL A 30 -17.39 25.47 4.36
N ASN A 31 -16.89 26.14 3.32
CA ASN A 31 -15.59 25.85 2.73
C ASN A 31 -14.45 26.02 3.74
N SER A 32 -14.49 27.08 4.57
CA SER A 32 -13.50 27.31 5.62
C SER A 32 -13.51 26.21 6.67
N PHE A 33 -14.70 25.78 7.12
CA PHE A 33 -14.83 24.69 8.08
C PHE A 33 -14.19 23.39 7.56
N PHE A 34 -14.56 22.97 6.35
CA PHE A 34 -14.03 21.72 5.77
C PHE A 34 -12.57 21.83 5.35
N GLY A 35 -12.09 23.02 4.98
CA GLY A 35 -10.68 23.27 4.72
C GLY A 35 -9.83 23.09 5.99
N ILE A 36 -10.22 23.74 7.09
CA ILE A 36 -9.51 23.65 8.37
C ILE A 36 -9.54 22.22 8.91
N THR A 37 -10.70 21.58 8.96
CA THR A 37 -10.83 20.21 9.46
C THR A 37 -10.05 19.21 8.63
N THR A 38 -9.95 19.41 7.31
CA THR A 38 -9.10 18.60 6.43
C THR A 38 -7.62 18.79 6.74
N MET A 39 -7.16 20.02 6.93
CA MET A 39 -5.77 20.29 7.30
C MET A 39 -5.38 19.66 8.64
N ILE A 40 -6.30 19.56 9.60
CA ILE A 40 -6.05 18.93 10.90
C ILE A 40 -5.65 17.45 10.75
N ILE A 41 -6.08 16.74 9.70
CA ILE A 41 -5.68 15.34 9.44
C ILE A 41 -4.15 15.20 9.31
N SER A 42 -3.45 16.26 8.90
CA SER A 42 -1.99 16.24 8.78
C SER A 42 -1.29 15.98 10.12
N ILE A 43 -1.88 16.39 11.24
CA ILE A 43 -1.30 16.25 12.58
C ILE A 43 -1.19 14.77 12.99
N PRO A 44 -2.27 13.97 13.06
CA PRO A 44 -2.18 12.56 13.40
C PRO A 44 -1.45 11.75 12.31
N THR A 45 -1.51 12.17 11.05
CA THR A 45 -0.72 11.54 9.96
C THR A 45 0.77 11.77 10.17
N GLY A 46 1.18 12.99 10.51
CA GLY A 46 2.55 13.32 10.88
C GLY A 46 3.03 12.51 12.08
N ALA A 47 2.18 12.34 13.12
CA ALA A 47 2.50 11.50 14.25
C ALA A 47 2.81 10.05 13.85
N LYS A 48 2.09 9.47 12.87
CA LYS A 48 2.38 8.13 12.33
C LYS A 48 3.73 8.10 11.60
N ILE A 49 4.00 9.06 10.73
CA ILE A 49 5.28 9.15 10.00
C ILE A 49 6.44 9.25 10.97
N PHE A 50 6.38 10.12 11.98
CA PHE A 50 7.43 10.23 13.01
C PHE A 50 7.59 8.96 13.83
N ASN A 51 6.52 8.26 14.18
CA ASN A 51 6.63 6.97 14.86
C ASN A 51 7.40 5.95 14.01
N TRP A 52 7.16 5.86 12.69
CA TRP A 52 7.91 4.98 11.79
C TRP A 52 9.38 5.39 11.70
N LEU A 53 9.67 6.69 11.54
CA LEU A 53 11.04 7.20 11.50
C LEU A 53 11.79 6.91 12.81
N PHE A 54 11.16 7.12 13.97
CA PHE A 54 11.77 6.84 15.27
C PHE A 54 11.94 5.34 15.52
N THR A 55 11.07 4.49 14.97
CA THR A 55 11.25 3.03 15.02
C THR A 55 12.51 2.59 14.27
N MET A 56 12.86 3.28 13.18
CA MET A 56 14.07 3.01 12.41
C MET A 56 15.32 3.69 12.97
N PHE A 57 15.15 4.72 13.80
CA PHE A 57 16.26 5.52 14.31
C PHE A 57 17.22 4.67 15.14
N ARG A 58 18.51 4.73 14.81
CA ARG A 58 19.58 3.94 15.42
C ARG A 58 19.43 2.41 15.26
N GLY A 59 18.48 1.96 14.42
CA GLY A 59 18.33 0.55 14.07
C GLY A 59 19.29 0.13 12.96
N ARG A 60 19.46 -1.19 12.79
CA ARG A 60 20.15 -1.78 11.65
C ARG A 60 19.13 -2.05 10.54
N ILE A 61 19.08 -1.16 9.56
CA ILE A 61 18.17 -1.32 8.42
C ILE A 61 18.79 -2.29 7.43
N LYS A 62 18.04 -3.34 7.07
CA LYS A 62 18.34 -4.23 5.96
C LYS A 62 17.50 -3.81 4.76
N PHE A 63 18.16 -3.52 3.63
CA PHE A 63 17.48 -3.10 2.40
C PHE A 63 16.96 -4.31 1.59
N ASP A 64 16.20 -5.16 2.25
CA ASP A 64 15.44 -6.23 1.63
C ASP A 64 14.19 -5.67 0.95
N VAL A 65 13.60 -6.42 0.03
CA VAL A 65 12.45 -5.95 -0.77
C VAL A 65 11.31 -5.37 0.07
N PRO A 66 10.86 -5.96 1.19
CA PRO A 66 9.82 -5.37 2.03
C PRO A 66 10.20 -3.99 2.58
N MET A 67 11.47 -3.81 2.98
CA MET A 67 11.94 -2.51 3.49
C MET A 67 12.02 -1.46 2.40
N LEU A 68 12.44 -1.82 1.19
CA LEU A 68 12.46 -0.89 0.06
C LEU A 68 11.06 -0.37 -0.25
N TRP A 69 10.05 -1.25 -0.31
CA TRP A 69 8.66 -0.84 -0.50
C TRP A 69 8.16 0.05 0.64
N THR A 70 8.53 -0.25 1.88
CA THR A 70 8.19 0.58 3.05
C THR A 70 8.78 1.98 2.95
N LEU A 71 10.06 2.10 2.57
CA LEU A 71 10.71 3.40 2.39
C LEU A 71 10.10 4.17 1.21
N GLY A 72 9.87 3.48 0.09
CA GLY A 72 9.17 4.07 -1.06
C GLY A 72 7.79 4.59 -0.69
N PHE A 73 7.01 3.81 0.06
CA PHE A 73 5.73 4.24 0.65
C PHE A 73 5.89 5.52 1.47
N MET A 74 6.80 5.55 2.42
CA MET A 74 6.94 6.69 3.34
C MET A 74 7.24 7.98 2.59
N VAL A 75 8.22 7.96 1.67
CA VAL A 75 8.61 9.16 0.91
C VAL A 75 7.48 9.63 0.00
N THR A 76 6.89 8.73 -0.77
CA THR A 76 5.87 9.07 -1.76
C THR A 76 4.56 9.52 -1.11
N PHE A 77 4.15 8.85 -0.02
CA PHE A 77 2.96 9.22 0.73
C PHE A 77 3.10 10.58 1.44
N VAL A 78 4.30 10.93 1.94
CA VAL A 78 4.54 12.27 2.53
C VAL A 78 4.36 13.37 1.47
N ILE A 79 4.89 13.19 0.26
CA ILE A 79 4.68 14.13 -0.84
C ILE A 79 3.17 14.26 -1.16
N GLY A 80 2.48 13.14 -1.25
CA GLY A 80 1.02 13.12 -1.42
C GLY A 80 0.27 13.87 -0.32
N GLY A 81 0.66 13.65 0.95
CA GLY A 81 0.08 14.34 2.10
C GLY A 81 0.29 15.86 2.06
N MET A 82 1.50 16.31 1.72
CA MET A 82 1.82 17.75 1.60
C MET A 82 0.97 18.42 0.50
N THR A 83 0.84 17.77 -0.66
CA THR A 83 0.01 18.29 -1.75
C THR A 83 -1.49 18.22 -1.42
N GLY A 84 -1.92 17.27 -0.58
CA GLY A 84 -3.27 17.20 -0.05
C GLY A 84 -3.59 18.35 0.91
N VAL A 85 -2.65 18.71 1.79
CA VAL A 85 -2.79 19.89 2.67
C VAL A 85 -2.92 21.17 1.83
N LEU A 86 -2.16 21.27 0.72
CA LEU A 86 -2.27 22.39 -0.21
C LEU A 86 -3.67 22.47 -0.84
N LEU A 87 -4.21 21.35 -1.31
CA LEU A 87 -5.57 21.27 -1.88
C LEU A 87 -6.67 21.48 -0.83
N ALA A 88 -6.38 21.28 0.45
CA ALA A 88 -7.34 21.55 1.54
C ALA A 88 -7.60 23.05 1.75
N VAL A 89 -6.79 23.94 1.17
CA VAL A 89 -6.95 25.39 1.20
C VAL A 89 -7.92 25.79 0.10
N PRO A 90 -9.17 26.26 0.40
CA PRO A 90 -10.18 26.49 -0.63
C PRO A 90 -9.76 27.42 -1.77
N PRO A 91 -9.08 28.56 -1.54
CA PRO A 91 -8.58 29.40 -2.64
C PRO A 91 -7.61 28.70 -3.58
N VAL A 92 -6.80 27.77 -3.06
CA VAL A 92 -5.89 26.97 -3.88
C VAL A 92 -6.66 25.92 -4.69
N ASP A 93 -7.64 25.27 -4.06
CA ASP A 93 -8.49 24.30 -4.75
C ASP A 93 -9.31 24.95 -5.87
N PHE A 94 -9.74 26.20 -5.73
CA PHE A 94 -10.44 26.92 -6.80
C PHE A 94 -9.63 27.00 -8.10
N VAL A 95 -8.30 27.03 -8.01
CA VAL A 95 -7.39 27.04 -9.17
C VAL A 95 -7.05 25.62 -9.62
N LEU A 96 -6.84 24.71 -8.68
CA LEU A 96 -6.32 23.36 -8.94
C LEU A 96 -7.42 22.29 -9.04
N HIS A 97 -8.66 22.64 -8.74
CA HIS A 97 -9.80 21.72 -8.84
C HIS A 97 -9.95 21.16 -10.24
N ASN A 98 -10.11 19.83 -10.33
CA ASN A 98 -10.22 19.13 -11.62
C ASN A 98 -9.02 19.34 -12.58
N SER A 99 -7.86 19.73 -12.08
CA SER A 99 -6.62 19.82 -12.85
C SER A 99 -5.82 18.51 -12.80
N LEU A 100 -4.73 18.42 -13.57
CA LEU A 100 -3.75 17.33 -13.48
C LEU A 100 -2.96 17.34 -12.18
N PHE A 101 -2.92 18.45 -11.44
CA PHE A 101 -2.37 18.50 -10.09
C PHE A 101 -3.13 17.56 -9.13
N LEU A 102 -4.46 17.57 -9.20
CA LEU A 102 -5.29 16.66 -8.42
C LEU A 102 -4.99 15.20 -8.77
N ILE A 103 -4.77 14.89 -10.06
CA ILE A 103 -4.41 13.54 -10.52
C ILE A 103 -3.07 13.10 -9.89
N ALA A 104 -2.05 13.96 -9.92
CA ALA A 104 -0.76 13.69 -9.30
C ALA A 104 -0.91 13.46 -7.80
N HIS A 105 -1.69 14.32 -7.11
CA HIS A 105 -1.92 14.20 -5.68
C HIS A 105 -2.50 12.83 -5.29
N PHE A 106 -3.64 12.45 -5.84
CA PHE A 106 -4.28 11.23 -5.39
C PHE A 106 -3.52 9.95 -5.81
N HIS A 107 -2.73 9.98 -6.91
CA HIS A 107 -1.85 8.88 -7.23
C HIS A 107 -0.68 8.75 -6.25
N ASN A 108 -0.16 9.84 -5.71
CA ASN A 108 0.81 9.79 -4.62
C ASN A 108 0.22 9.16 -3.35
N VAL A 109 -1.08 9.35 -3.10
CA VAL A 109 -1.78 8.75 -1.96
C VAL A 109 -2.13 7.29 -2.22
N ILE A 110 -2.73 6.97 -3.38
CA ILE A 110 -3.20 5.62 -3.70
C ILE A 110 -2.03 4.69 -4.05
N ILE A 111 -1.19 5.09 -4.99
CA ILE A 111 -0.07 4.23 -5.42
C ILE A 111 1.06 4.31 -4.39
N GLY A 112 1.52 5.51 -4.08
CA GLY A 112 2.59 5.71 -3.12
C GLY A 112 2.22 5.28 -1.69
N GLY A 113 0.98 5.47 -1.29
CA GLY A 113 0.46 5.03 0.00
C GLY A 113 -0.02 3.59 -0.01
N VAL A 114 -1.17 3.33 -0.64
CA VAL A 114 -1.86 2.03 -0.52
C VAL A 114 -1.12 0.94 -1.26
N LEU A 115 -0.75 1.13 -2.53
CA LEU A 115 -0.16 0.06 -3.33
C LEU A 115 1.26 -0.29 -2.87
N PHE A 116 2.11 0.70 -2.57
CA PHE A 116 3.46 0.43 -2.06
C PHE A 116 3.41 -0.23 -0.67
N GLY A 117 2.48 0.21 0.20
CA GLY A 117 2.23 -0.46 1.47
C GLY A 117 1.74 -1.89 1.30
N LEU A 118 0.88 -2.16 0.31
CA LEU A 118 0.42 -3.50 -0.03
C LEU A 118 1.59 -4.39 -0.50
N PHE A 119 2.46 -3.90 -1.38
CA PHE A 119 3.64 -4.66 -1.83
C PHE A 119 4.62 -4.92 -0.68
N ALA A 120 4.80 -3.95 0.23
CA ALA A 120 5.58 -4.17 1.45
C ALA A 120 4.97 -5.31 2.28
N GLY A 121 3.66 -5.28 2.53
CA GLY A 121 2.95 -6.31 3.27
C GLY A 121 2.98 -7.68 2.59
N ILE A 122 2.69 -7.74 1.28
CA ILE A 122 2.75 -8.99 0.53
C ILE A 122 4.15 -9.60 0.62
N THR A 123 5.21 -8.84 0.32
CA THR A 123 6.57 -9.37 0.32
C THR A 123 7.05 -9.75 1.72
N TYR A 124 6.62 -9.04 2.76
CA TYR A 124 6.98 -9.31 4.14
C TYR A 124 6.32 -10.58 4.69
N TRP A 125 5.00 -10.74 4.49
CA TRP A 125 4.25 -11.89 5.02
C TRP A 125 4.16 -13.08 4.05
N PHE A 126 4.67 -12.96 2.83
CA PHE A 126 4.66 -14.04 1.85
C PHE A 126 5.29 -15.33 2.39
N PRO A 127 6.49 -15.31 3.03
CA PRO A 127 7.08 -16.52 3.62
C PRO A 127 6.18 -17.15 4.68
N LYS A 128 5.54 -16.34 5.50
CA LYS A 128 4.60 -16.82 6.52
C LYS A 128 3.39 -17.53 5.90
N ALA A 129 2.85 -17.00 4.82
CA ALA A 129 1.67 -17.55 4.16
C ALA A 129 1.97 -18.80 3.33
N THR A 130 3.16 -18.89 2.72
CA THR A 130 3.47 -19.91 1.71
C THR A 130 4.58 -20.88 2.10
N GLY A 131 5.40 -20.53 3.10
CA GLY A 131 6.54 -21.33 3.56
C GLY A 131 7.83 -21.07 2.79
N TYR A 132 7.88 -20.14 1.84
CA TYR A 132 9.11 -19.78 1.12
C TYR A 132 9.18 -18.28 0.82
N LYS A 133 10.40 -17.75 0.67
CA LYS A 133 10.64 -16.35 0.35
C LYS A 133 10.40 -16.04 -1.13
N LEU A 134 10.08 -14.80 -1.44
CA LEU A 134 10.13 -14.29 -2.80
C LEU A 134 11.57 -14.01 -3.25
N ASP A 135 11.85 -14.18 -4.55
CA ASP A 135 13.15 -13.91 -5.15
C ASP A 135 13.50 -12.43 -5.00
N GLU A 136 14.67 -12.20 -4.40
CA GLU A 136 15.12 -10.86 -4.02
C GLU A 136 15.53 -10.00 -5.22
N PHE A 137 16.13 -10.61 -6.24
CA PHE A 137 16.58 -9.88 -7.42
C PHE A 137 15.41 -9.28 -8.20
N TRP A 138 14.42 -10.10 -8.54
CA TRP A 138 13.23 -9.65 -9.27
C TRP A 138 12.38 -8.71 -8.44
N GLY A 139 12.35 -8.89 -7.11
CA GLY A 139 11.68 -7.97 -6.20
C GLY A 139 12.30 -6.57 -6.19
N LYS A 140 13.63 -6.48 -6.12
CA LYS A 140 14.36 -5.20 -6.21
C LYS A 140 14.18 -4.55 -7.57
N LEU A 141 14.23 -5.34 -8.63
CA LEU A 141 13.99 -4.84 -9.99
C LEU A 141 12.58 -4.24 -10.11
N SER A 142 11.57 -4.96 -9.64
CA SER A 142 10.19 -4.48 -9.60
C SER A 142 10.08 -3.16 -8.83
N PHE A 143 10.62 -3.11 -7.60
CA PHE A 143 10.58 -1.91 -6.77
C PHE A 143 11.18 -0.68 -7.48
N TRP A 144 12.38 -0.81 -8.03
CA TRP A 144 13.04 0.34 -8.66
C TRP A 144 12.34 0.83 -9.91
N PHE A 145 11.84 -0.09 -10.75
CA PHE A 145 11.06 0.29 -11.91
C PHE A 145 9.73 0.96 -11.53
N TRP A 146 9.06 0.48 -10.48
CA TRP A 146 7.88 1.12 -9.94
C TRP A 146 8.19 2.52 -9.38
N LEU A 147 9.20 2.65 -8.52
CA LEU A 147 9.51 3.91 -7.87
C LEU A 147 9.94 4.98 -8.87
N ILE A 148 10.90 4.65 -9.73
CA ILE A 148 11.40 5.58 -10.75
C ILE A 148 10.27 5.90 -11.75
N GLY A 149 9.58 4.89 -12.23
CA GLY A 149 8.46 5.05 -13.16
C GLY A 149 7.35 5.89 -12.56
N PHE A 150 7.05 5.72 -11.27
CA PHE A 150 6.06 6.52 -10.57
C PHE A 150 6.42 8.02 -10.59
N TYR A 151 7.66 8.38 -10.26
CA TYR A 151 8.07 9.78 -10.30
C TYR A 151 8.03 10.36 -11.70
N PHE A 152 8.49 9.63 -12.72
CA PHE A 152 8.39 10.08 -14.11
C PHE A 152 6.95 10.18 -14.57
N ALA A 153 6.05 9.31 -14.14
CA ALA A 153 4.64 9.33 -14.56
C ALA A 153 3.84 10.47 -13.90
N PHE A 154 4.06 10.74 -12.62
CA PHE A 154 3.15 11.59 -11.86
C PHE A 154 3.72 12.95 -11.45
N MET A 155 5.04 13.13 -11.30
CA MET A 155 5.59 14.46 -11.00
C MET A 155 5.35 15.48 -12.12
N PRO A 156 5.47 15.14 -13.42
CA PRO A 156 5.12 16.06 -14.48
C PRO A 156 3.67 16.54 -14.46
N LEU A 157 2.75 15.73 -13.91
CA LEU A 157 1.34 16.11 -13.82
C LEU A 157 1.10 17.24 -12.81
N TYR A 158 1.93 17.36 -11.77
CA TYR A 158 1.89 18.54 -10.89
C TYR A 158 2.21 19.82 -11.67
N VAL A 159 3.24 19.77 -12.51
CA VAL A 159 3.63 20.92 -13.34
C VAL A 159 2.51 21.25 -14.32
N LEU A 160 2.00 20.26 -15.06
CA LEU A 160 0.89 20.44 -15.98
C LEU A 160 -0.35 21.02 -15.30
N GLY A 161 -0.67 20.56 -14.09
CA GLY A 161 -1.79 21.07 -13.32
C GLY A 161 -1.59 22.55 -12.91
N LEU A 162 -0.37 22.93 -12.51
CA LEU A 162 -0.02 24.34 -12.23
C LEU A 162 -0.03 25.22 -13.49
N MET A 163 0.21 24.64 -14.67
CA MET A 163 0.03 25.32 -15.96
C MET A 163 -1.45 25.44 -16.37
N GLY A 164 -2.38 24.94 -15.55
CA GLY A 164 -3.82 25.02 -15.81
C GLY A 164 -4.40 23.89 -16.66
N VAL A 165 -3.63 22.83 -16.92
CA VAL A 165 -4.15 21.69 -17.68
C VAL A 165 -5.18 20.92 -16.86
N THR A 166 -6.37 20.76 -17.40
CA THR A 166 -7.49 20.07 -16.77
C THR A 166 -7.29 18.54 -16.82
N ARG A 167 -7.89 17.83 -15.87
CA ARG A 167 -7.97 16.36 -15.95
C ARG A 167 -8.86 15.92 -17.11
N ARG A 168 -8.69 14.67 -17.58
CA ARG A 168 -9.48 14.07 -18.66
C ARG A 168 -9.24 14.70 -20.05
N VAL A 169 -8.05 15.26 -20.25
CA VAL A 169 -7.62 15.79 -21.55
C VAL A 169 -7.48 14.64 -22.54
N SER A 170 -8.16 14.71 -23.67
CA SER A 170 -8.04 13.77 -24.78
C SER A 170 -7.02 14.21 -25.84
N HIS A 171 -6.84 15.51 -26.01
CA HIS A 171 -5.86 16.12 -26.90
C HIS A 171 -5.50 17.52 -26.38
N PHE A 172 -4.39 18.08 -26.87
CA PHE A 172 -3.94 19.42 -26.56
C PHE A 172 -3.32 20.05 -27.80
N GLU A 173 -3.53 21.35 -27.99
CA GLU A 173 -2.97 22.11 -29.10
C GLU A 173 -1.63 22.77 -28.76
N ASP A 174 -1.45 23.12 -27.48
CA ASP A 174 -0.23 23.75 -27.00
C ASP A 174 0.94 22.76 -26.97
N GLN A 175 1.88 22.95 -27.91
CA GLN A 175 3.06 22.08 -28.05
C GLN A 175 4.01 22.16 -26.86
N SER A 176 3.94 23.21 -26.02
CA SER A 176 4.76 23.32 -24.81
C SER A 176 4.43 22.24 -23.76
N LEU A 177 3.24 21.65 -23.82
CA LEU A 177 2.79 20.60 -22.92
C LEU A 177 3.35 19.23 -23.31
N GLN A 178 3.75 19.05 -24.58
CA GLN A 178 4.12 17.74 -25.13
C GLN A 178 5.24 17.06 -24.37
N ILE A 179 6.29 17.78 -24.00
CA ILE A 179 7.42 17.22 -23.28
C ILE A 179 7.02 16.62 -21.95
N TRP A 180 6.12 17.26 -21.21
CA TRP A 180 5.64 16.77 -19.91
C TRP A 180 4.82 15.49 -20.04
N PHE A 181 3.95 15.41 -21.06
CA PHE A 181 3.19 14.19 -21.34
C PHE A 181 4.09 13.04 -21.82
N GLN A 182 5.13 13.33 -22.61
CA GLN A 182 6.11 12.31 -23.03
C GLN A 182 6.89 11.76 -21.84
N ILE A 183 7.33 12.62 -20.92
CA ILE A 183 7.98 12.18 -19.67
C ILE A 183 7.02 11.31 -18.86
N ALA A 184 5.77 11.72 -18.73
CA ALA A 184 4.76 10.93 -18.00
C ALA A 184 4.50 9.57 -18.68
N ALA A 185 4.42 9.54 -20.00
CA ALA A 185 4.26 8.30 -20.77
C ALA A 185 5.46 7.35 -20.61
N PHE A 186 6.69 7.88 -20.62
CA PHE A 186 7.88 7.09 -20.31
C PHE A 186 7.81 6.48 -18.91
N GLY A 187 7.38 7.26 -17.91
CA GLY A 187 7.14 6.76 -16.56
C GLY A 187 6.13 5.61 -16.51
N ALA A 188 5.04 5.71 -17.27
CA ALA A 188 4.05 4.64 -17.37
C ALA A 188 4.63 3.34 -17.96
N VAL A 189 5.53 3.45 -18.95
CA VAL A 189 6.25 2.28 -19.49
C VAL A 189 7.14 1.64 -18.42
N LEU A 190 7.86 2.44 -17.63
CA LEU A 190 8.67 1.91 -16.53
C LEU A 190 7.81 1.19 -15.49
N ILE A 191 6.64 1.73 -15.15
CA ILE A 191 5.69 1.05 -14.25
C ILE A 191 5.25 -0.29 -14.83
N ALA A 192 4.96 -0.35 -16.13
CA ALA A 192 4.58 -1.61 -16.81
C ALA A 192 5.72 -2.65 -16.71
N VAL A 193 6.97 -2.24 -16.86
CA VAL A 193 8.14 -3.11 -16.63
C VAL A 193 8.21 -3.56 -15.17
N GLY A 194 7.93 -2.67 -14.21
CA GLY A 194 7.86 -3.00 -12.78
C GLY A 194 6.80 -4.04 -12.46
N ILE A 195 5.62 -3.94 -13.09
CA ILE A 195 4.53 -4.94 -12.97
C ILE A 195 4.98 -6.28 -13.55
N ALA A 196 5.60 -6.28 -14.74
CA ALA A 196 6.11 -7.49 -15.36
C ALA A 196 7.18 -8.17 -14.48
N ALA A 197 8.10 -7.38 -13.90
CA ALA A 197 9.11 -7.87 -12.99
C ALA A 197 8.50 -8.51 -11.72
N PHE A 198 7.42 -7.94 -11.17
CA PHE A 198 6.69 -8.54 -10.05
C PHE A 198 6.05 -9.89 -10.44
N ALA A 199 5.43 -9.96 -11.61
CA ALA A 199 4.87 -11.22 -12.11
C ALA A 199 5.97 -12.28 -12.30
N ILE A 200 7.11 -11.90 -12.85
CA ILE A 200 8.27 -12.79 -12.98
C ILE A 200 8.80 -13.20 -11.61
N GLN A 201 8.85 -12.30 -10.63
CA GLN A 201 9.23 -12.62 -9.26
C GLN A 201 8.37 -13.75 -8.71
N LEU A 202 7.06 -13.66 -8.84
CA LEU A 202 6.15 -14.72 -8.36
C LEU A 202 6.40 -16.07 -9.06
N ILE A 203 6.57 -16.05 -10.40
CA ILE A 203 6.83 -17.25 -11.19
C ILE A 203 8.17 -17.90 -10.82
N VAL A 204 9.24 -17.11 -10.73
CA VAL A 204 10.59 -17.57 -10.38
C VAL A 204 10.61 -18.12 -8.96
N SER A 205 9.99 -17.41 -8.01
CA SER A 205 9.91 -17.83 -6.61
C SER A 205 9.16 -19.15 -6.47
N PHE A 206 8.04 -19.32 -7.19
CA PHE A 206 7.31 -20.59 -7.20
C PHE A 206 8.13 -21.75 -7.78
N ARG A 207 8.85 -21.52 -8.89
CA ARG A 207 9.72 -22.53 -9.51
C ARG A 207 10.90 -22.91 -8.62
N ARG A 208 11.42 -21.96 -7.84
CA ARG A 208 12.58 -22.15 -6.95
C ARG A 208 12.17 -22.32 -5.48
N ARG A 209 10.88 -22.60 -5.20
CA ARG A 209 10.33 -22.63 -3.84
C ARG A 209 11.11 -23.54 -2.88
N GLU A 210 11.65 -24.66 -3.37
CA GLU A 210 12.43 -25.60 -2.54
C GLU A 210 13.77 -24.99 -2.08
N ALA A 211 14.39 -24.14 -2.91
CA ALA A 211 15.62 -23.43 -2.55
C ALA A 211 15.35 -22.16 -1.72
N LEU A 212 14.10 -21.67 -1.69
CA LEU A 212 13.69 -20.47 -0.99
C LEU A 212 12.87 -20.76 0.28
N VAL A 213 12.80 -22.03 0.70
CA VAL A 213 12.05 -22.46 1.89
C VAL A 213 12.48 -21.67 3.13
N ASP A 214 11.51 -21.26 3.92
CA ASP A 214 11.72 -20.72 5.26
C ASP A 214 11.62 -21.83 6.31
N GLU A 215 12.74 -22.42 6.67
CA GLU A 215 12.82 -23.44 7.71
C GLU A 215 12.72 -22.87 9.12
N THR A 216 12.94 -21.55 9.27
CA THR A 216 13.02 -20.90 10.58
C THR A 216 11.65 -20.50 11.11
N GLY A 217 10.71 -20.20 10.24
CA GLY A 217 9.43 -19.57 10.56
C GLY A 217 9.58 -18.08 10.93
N ASP A 218 10.80 -17.54 10.89
CA ASP A 218 11.12 -16.14 11.20
C ASP A 218 12.25 -15.63 10.30
N PRO A 219 12.01 -15.53 8.99
CA PRO A 219 13.05 -15.21 8.01
C PRO A 219 13.58 -13.77 8.09
N TRP A 220 12.88 -12.92 8.86
CA TRP A 220 13.21 -11.49 9.01
C TRP A 220 13.80 -11.15 10.38
N ASP A 221 13.94 -12.12 11.28
CA ASP A 221 14.25 -11.88 12.70
C ASP A 221 13.24 -10.91 13.33
N GLY A 222 11.96 -11.21 13.10
CA GLY A 222 10.82 -10.38 13.48
C GLY A 222 10.63 -10.24 14.98
N ARG A 223 9.78 -9.29 15.40
CA ARG A 223 9.56 -8.95 16.82
C ARG A 223 8.19 -9.39 17.33
N THR A 224 7.25 -9.61 16.43
CA THR A 224 5.84 -9.89 16.72
C THR A 224 5.50 -11.37 16.67
N LEU A 225 4.41 -11.76 17.32
CA LEU A 225 4.07 -13.16 17.62
C LEU A 225 3.82 -14.06 16.41
N GLU A 226 3.41 -13.50 15.26
CA GLU A 226 3.21 -14.30 14.05
C GLU A 226 4.50 -15.01 13.61
N TRP A 227 5.67 -14.47 13.95
CA TRP A 227 6.96 -15.06 13.63
C TRP A 227 7.38 -16.17 14.59
N SER A 228 6.64 -16.38 15.68
CA SER A 228 6.90 -17.49 16.60
C SER A 228 6.36 -18.84 16.12
N THR A 229 5.51 -18.86 15.10
CA THR A 229 4.95 -20.07 14.51
C THR A 229 5.78 -20.55 13.31
N SER A 230 5.52 -21.77 12.83
CA SER A 230 6.10 -22.26 11.56
C SER A 230 5.59 -21.46 10.35
N SER A 231 6.25 -21.60 9.21
CA SER A 231 5.84 -21.04 7.92
C SER A 231 5.54 -22.18 6.93
N PRO A 232 4.29 -22.42 6.51
CA PRO A 232 3.05 -21.79 6.97
C PRO A 232 2.71 -22.13 8.44
N PRO A 233 1.87 -21.31 9.11
CA PRO A 233 1.42 -21.63 10.44
C PRO A 233 0.47 -22.84 10.43
N PRO A 234 0.45 -23.66 11.49
CA PRO A 234 -0.54 -24.73 11.60
C PRO A 234 -1.97 -24.13 11.72
N PRO A 235 -3.02 -24.89 11.36
CA PRO A 235 -4.41 -24.40 11.41
C PRO A 235 -4.85 -23.84 12.76
N TYR A 236 -4.26 -24.32 13.86
CA TYR A 236 -4.54 -23.86 15.23
C TYR A 236 -3.64 -22.69 15.67
N ASN A 237 -2.74 -22.20 14.83
CA ASN A 237 -1.72 -21.18 15.09
C ASN A 237 -0.78 -21.52 16.27
N PHE A 238 -1.29 -21.51 17.50
CA PHE A 238 -0.53 -21.77 18.71
C PHE A 238 -1.01 -23.05 19.37
N ALA A 239 -0.12 -23.99 19.58
CA ALA A 239 -0.40 -25.22 20.35
C ALA A 239 -0.58 -24.94 21.86
N PHE A 240 -0.13 -23.80 22.34
CA PHE A 240 -0.31 -23.29 23.70
C PHE A 240 -0.53 -21.78 23.63
N THR A 241 -1.26 -21.21 24.56
CA THR A 241 -1.49 -19.77 24.62
C THR A 241 -0.20 -19.06 25.04
N PRO A 242 0.40 -18.23 24.17
CA PRO A 242 1.61 -17.50 24.53
C PRO A 242 1.33 -16.48 25.63
N ARG A 243 2.21 -16.39 26.62
CA ARG A 243 2.13 -15.34 27.64
C ARG A 243 2.85 -14.10 27.13
N VAL A 244 2.10 -13.03 26.96
CA VAL A 244 2.60 -11.75 26.47
C VAL A 244 2.86 -10.82 27.64
N HIS A 245 4.10 -10.41 27.83
CA HIS A 245 4.52 -9.51 28.91
C HIS A 245 4.95 -8.14 28.39
N ASP A 246 5.14 -7.98 27.07
CA ASP A 246 5.62 -6.75 26.45
C ASP A 246 5.03 -6.58 25.04
N LEU A 247 5.19 -5.38 24.48
CA LEU A 247 4.73 -5.03 23.12
C LEU A 247 5.44 -5.88 22.05
N ASP A 248 6.74 -6.17 22.22
CA ASP A 248 7.56 -6.98 21.33
C ASP A 248 7.66 -8.43 21.87
N ALA A 249 6.53 -9.11 22.01
CA ALA A 249 6.44 -10.39 22.70
C ALA A 249 7.37 -11.47 22.15
N TRP A 250 7.46 -11.63 20.83
CA TRP A 250 8.36 -12.62 20.23
C TRP A 250 9.83 -12.27 20.43
N TRP A 251 10.19 -10.98 20.33
CA TRP A 251 11.54 -10.52 20.61
C TRP A 251 11.95 -10.84 22.05
N GLN A 252 11.10 -10.54 23.03
CA GLN A 252 11.33 -10.87 24.43
C GLN A 252 11.52 -12.38 24.64
N MET A 253 10.67 -13.20 24.04
CA MET A 253 10.80 -14.66 24.10
C MET A 253 12.15 -15.12 23.56
N LYS A 254 12.63 -14.59 22.41
CA LYS A 254 13.95 -14.90 21.85
C LYS A 254 15.08 -14.52 22.80
N GLN A 255 15.02 -13.36 23.46
CA GLN A 255 16.04 -12.91 24.42
C GLN A 255 16.13 -13.80 25.66
N HIS A 256 15.00 -14.40 26.08
CA HIS A 256 14.94 -15.30 27.23
C HIS A 256 15.12 -16.78 26.88
N GLY A 257 15.57 -17.08 25.67
CA GLY A 257 15.88 -18.45 25.24
C GLY A 257 14.63 -19.31 24.99
N PHE A 258 13.58 -18.70 24.44
CA PHE A 258 12.38 -19.45 24.08
C PHE A 258 12.72 -20.59 23.10
N GLN A 259 12.37 -21.80 23.49
CA GLN A 259 12.37 -22.96 22.62
C GLN A 259 10.93 -23.28 22.21
N ARG A 260 10.69 -23.50 20.93
CA ARG A 260 9.40 -24.05 20.49
C ARG A 260 9.22 -25.41 21.15
N PRO A 261 8.09 -25.67 21.83
CA PRO A 261 7.84 -27.00 22.37
C PRO A 261 7.90 -28.02 21.24
N GLU A 262 8.63 -29.12 21.47
CA GLU A 262 8.56 -30.25 20.56
C GLU A 262 7.11 -30.74 20.50
N SER A 263 6.63 -31.02 19.29
CA SER A 263 5.21 -31.35 19.04
C SER A 263 4.83 -32.70 19.62
N GLY A 264 4.43 -32.71 20.90
CA GLY A 264 3.62 -33.80 21.47
C GLY A 264 2.13 -33.68 21.17
N PHE A 265 1.74 -32.74 20.28
CA PHE A 265 0.33 -32.46 19.98
C PHE A 265 -0.19 -33.33 18.83
N ILE A 266 -1.37 -33.91 19.03
CA ILE A 266 -2.08 -34.64 17.98
C ILE A 266 -2.63 -33.60 17.00
N PRO A 267 -2.43 -33.79 15.66
CA PRO A 267 -2.99 -32.88 14.66
C PRO A 267 -4.50 -32.78 14.79
N ILE A 268 -5.01 -31.56 14.92
CA ILE A 268 -6.46 -31.31 14.92
C ILE A 268 -6.96 -31.43 13.50
N HIS A 269 -8.01 -32.24 13.30
CA HIS A 269 -8.64 -32.35 11.98
C HIS A 269 -9.40 -31.08 11.66
N MET A 270 -8.88 -30.30 10.72
CA MET A 270 -9.44 -29.02 10.27
C MET A 270 -9.85 -29.12 8.80
N PRO A 271 -10.87 -28.34 8.37
CA PRO A 271 -11.18 -28.23 6.94
C PRO A 271 -9.96 -27.78 6.14
N LYS A 272 -9.67 -28.48 5.06
CA LYS A 272 -8.57 -28.08 4.16
C LYS A 272 -8.94 -26.79 3.44
N GLY A 273 -7.92 -25.94 3.20
CA GLY A 273 -8.06 -24.82 2.28
C GLY A 273 -8.50 -25.31 0.90
N THR A 274 -9.48 -24.66 0.31
CA THR A 274 -10.04 -25.01 -1.00
C THR A 274 -9.84 -23.86 -1.97
N TRP A 275 -9.90 -24.17 -3.26
CA TRP A 275 -9.90 -23.18 -4.35
C TRP A 275 -11.21 -22.37 -4.42
N ALA A 276 -12.20 -22.70 -3.61
CA ALA A 276 -13.52 -22.06 -3.62
C ALA A 276 -13.43 -20.53 -3.48
N GLY A 277 -12.55 -20.02 -2.61
CA GLY A 277 -12.36 -18.58 -2.44
C GLY A 277 -11.88 -17.88 -3.71
N ILE A 278 -10.93 -18.48 -4.44
CA ILE A 278 -10.42 -17.93 -5.70
C ILE A 278 -11.49 -18.00 -6.79
N VAL A 279 -12.22 -19.11 -6.89
CA VAL A 279 -13.30 -19.28 -7.85
C VAL A 279 -14.42 -18.27 -7.61
N LEU A 280 -14.88 -18.14 -6.36
CA LEU A 280 -15.91 -17.16 -5.98
C LEU A 280 -15.46 -15.73 -6.23
N SER A 281 -14.20 -15.42 -5.98
CA SER A 281 -13.62 -14.09 -6.29
C SER A 281 -13.65 -13.83 -7.81
N GLY A 282 -13.24 -14.79 -8.62
CA GLY A 282 -13.30 -14.70 -10.08
C GLY A 282 -14.72 -14.50 -10.60
N ILE A 283 -15.68 -15.29 -10.11
CA ILE A 283 -17.09 -15.15 -10.43
C ILE A 283 -17.61 -13.76 -10.04
N SER A 284 -17.27 -13.28 -8.86
CA SER A 284 -17.67 -11.93 -8.39
C SER A 284 -17.16 -10.81 -9.31
N VAL A 285 -15.95 -10.96 -9.84
CA VAL A 285 -15.39 -10.01 -10.83
C VAL A 285 -16.20 -10.06 -12.13
N VAL A 286 -16.56 -11.25 -12.62
CA VAL A 286 -17.38 -11.42 -13.83
C VAL A 286 -18.77 -10.80 -13.63
N ILE A 287 -19.41 -11.07 -12.50
CA ILE A 287 -20.72 -10.47 -12.15
C ILE A 287 -20.61 -8.93 -12.12
N GLY A 288 -19.61 -8.39 -11.42
CA GLY A 288 -19.39 -6.94 -11.31
C GLY A 288 -19.18 -6.29 -12.67
N PHE A 289 -18.35 -6.89 -13.53
CA PHE A 289 -18.15 -6.43 -14.90
C PHE A 289 -19.46 -6.48 -15.71
N ALA A 290 -20.16 -7.59 -15.67
CA ALA A 290 -21.41 -7.78 -16.41
C ALA A 290 -22.50 -6.78 -15.98
N LEU A 291 -22.62 -6.47 -14.69
CA LEU A 291 -23.55 -5.47 -14.16
C LEU A 291 -23.23 -4.06 -14.66
N ILE A 292 -21.94 -3.68 -14.67
CA ILE A 292 -21.49 -2.36 -15.15
C ILE A 292 -21.83 -2.18 -16.63
N TRP A 293 -21.66 -3.22 -17.43
CA TRP A 293 -21.90 -3.19 -18.88
C TRP A 293 -23.30 -3.65 -19.29
N HIS A 294 -24.23 -3.81 -18.34
CA HIS A 294 -25.64 -4.24 -18.56
C HIS A 294 -25.75 -5.60 -19.30
N MET A 295 -24.79 -6.51 -19.07
CA MET A 295 -24.77 -7.84 -19.67
C MET A 295 -25.58 -8.81 -18.80
N TRP A 296 -26.90 -8.64 -18.77
CA TRP A 296 -27.80 -9.30 -17.81
C TRP A 296 -27.76 -10.83 -17.86
N LEU A 297 -27.60 -11.41 -19.04
CA LEU A 297 -27.47 -12.87 -19.17
C LEU A 297 -26.18 -13.37 -18.51
N VAL A 298 -25.07 -12.70 -18.72
CA VAL A 298 -23.78 -13.05 -18.10
C VAL A 298 -23.88 -12.90 -16.59
N ALA A 299 -24.44 -11.81 -16.10
CA ALA A 299 -24.62 -11.58 -14.66
C ALA A 299 -25.54 -12.63 -14.00
N GLY A 300 -26.54 -13.13 -14.72
CA GLY A 300 -27.47 -14.14 -14.19
C GLY A 300 -26.96 -15.57 -14.22
N VAL A 301 -25.97 -15.87 -15.06
CA VAL A 301 -25.36 -17.20 -15.17
C VAL A 301 -24.12 -17.34 -14.30
N SER A 302 -23.46 -16.22 -13.95
CA SER A 302 -22.28 -16.17 -13.07
C SER A 302 -22.66 -16.29 -11.60
#